data_c506e44a9cf04035e186fa867292d191
#
_entry.id   c506e44a9cf04035e186fa867292d191
#
_cell.length_a   1.000
_cell.length_b   1.000
_cell.length_c   1.000
_cell.angle_alpha   90.00
_cell.angle_beta   90.00
_cell.angle_gamma   90.00
#
_symmetry.space_group_name_H-M   'P 1'
#
loop_
_entity.id
_entity.type
_entity.pdbx_description
1 polymer ?
#
loop_
_entity_poly.entity_id
_entity_poly.type
_entity_poly.pdbx_seq_one_letter_code
_entity_poly.pdbx_strand_id
1 'polypeptide(L)'
;MIRRAKWVVCQLLVVVLLGSGAAAAAGGDGFSTRFVTVPAADGVGLGAMVLEPRALGPHPVAVLISAWGGGATQNVVPAKNLADRGYLVVAYGARGFGESGGAVEVAGAADIADVSTVIDWALANTAADPARVGVGGVSYGAGIGLIAAGADARIRAVASLSGWADLAESLSQNETRHGLAGLVLYLSGKANGTLSAETEKMLTKFLTPHLSDADSEAIIEWSKPRSAVSHLGRINAHRPAVLTIQTWSETVFPPDQMVSLYQSLSGPKRAEFVPGDHASSESGGLLGLPSETWDSVYRWFDAHVAGTDDSITRENPIVTRARPGTQEPETHPDWASAIGEPSRWELPPAEFTLGRDTPANGGMPLATYSLEALTGDPPTAFLPLVSRRDAAIWQQAPRTTPMHIRGALQARFTVTPPARTGTVVAYVYDVDQFGVGRLINYLPYSWKDAEPGRPLRIDLAFAPTAYTVPAGHRVALVTDSKDPLFLDWNLEEGELAFSAPSWLDIPTKGSQG
;
A
#
# COMPACT_ATOMS: atom_id res chain seq x y z
N MET A 1 11.62 -18.80 17.40
CA MET A 1 11.59 -17.92 16.23
C MET A 1 11.78 -18.65 14.90
N ILE A 2 12.81 -19.46 14.68
CA ILE A 2 13.13 -20.10 13.37
C ILE A 2 12.05 -21.08 12.86
N ARG A 3 11.28 -21.75 13.71
CA ARG A 3 10.19 -22.68 13.27
C ARG A 3 8.93 -21.95 12.80
N ARG A 4 8.63 -20.75 13.30
CA ARG A 4 7.47 -19.93 12.84
C ARG A 4 7.78 -19.20 11.54
N ALA A 5 9.03 -18.77 11.33
CA ALA A 5 9.47 -18.16 10.07
C ALA A 5 9.33 -19.09 8.85
N LYS A 6 9.53 -20.42 9.02
CA LYS A 6 9.35 -21.37 7.92
C LYS A 6 7.90 -21.53 7.45
N TRP A 7 6.90 -21.29 8.30
CA TRP A 7 5.49 -21.34 7.92
C TRP A 7 5.04 -20.09 7.16
N VAL A 8 5.56 -18.91 7.52
CA VAL A 8 5.28 -17.64 6.85
C VAL A 8 5.88 -17.63 5.43
N VAL A 9 7.10 -18.18 5.27
CA VAL A 9 7.75 -18.31 3.95
C VAL A 9 7.00 -19.29 3.03
N CYS A 10 6.41 -20.37 3.56
CA CYS A 10 5.62 -21.31 2.77
C CYS A 10 4.29 -20.72 2.25
N GLN A 11 3.65 -19.81 2.99
CA GLN A 11 2.41 -19.17 2.53
C GLN A 11 2.65 -18.01 1.54
N LEU A 12 3.77 -17.31 1.67
CA LEU A 12 4.24 -16.34 0.67
C LEU A 12 4.56 -16.97 -0.69
N LEU A 13 5.03 -18.22 -0.69
CA LEU A 13 5.28 -19.01 -1.91
C LEU A 13 3.99 -19.39 -2.66
N VAL A 14 2.85 -19.49 -2.00
CA VAL A 14 1.58 -19.88 -2.65
C VAL A 14 1.04 -18.79 -3.57
N VAL A 15 1.24 -17.52 -3.28
CA VAL A 15 0.82 -16.41 -4.16
C VAL A 15 1.74 -16.28 -5.38
N VAL A 16 3.02 -16.67 -5.26
CA VAL A 16 4.01 -16.60 -6.35
C VAL A 16 3.98 -17.88 -7.23
N LEU A 17 3.57 -19.04 -6.68
CA LEU A 17 3.61 -20.33 -7.39
C LEU A 17 2.36 -20.66 -8.23
N LEU A 18 1.28 -19.87 -8.16
CA LEU A 18 0.09 -20.07 -8.99
C LEU A 18 0.21 -19.45 -10.40
N GLY A 19 1.32 -18.80 -10.74
CA GLY A 19 1.55 -18.16 -12.04
C GLY A 19 2.08 -19.05 -13.18
N SER A 20 2.34 -20.35 -12.97
CA SER A 20 2.99 -21.19 -13.98
C SER A 20 2.13 -22.34 -14.54
N GLY A 21 0.86 -22.08 -14.83
CA GLY A 21 0.03 -23.16 -15.36
C GLY A 21 -1.30 -22.74 -15.98
N ALA A 22 -1.29 -21.97 -17.05
CA ALA A 22 -2.43 -21.93 -17.97
C ALA A 22 -1.95 -21.91 -19.41
N ALA A 23 -1.75 -23.09 -19.94
CA ALA A 23 -1.59 -23.27 -21.39
C ALA A 23 -2.94 -23.10 -22.09
N ALA A 24 -2.96 -22.18 -23.06
CA ALA A 24 -3.74 -22.15 -24.30
C ALA A 24 -5.14 -22.78 -24.30
N ALA A 25 -6.17 -21.97 -24.27
CA ALA A 25 -7.42 -22.23 -24.99
C ALA A 25 -7.30 -21.60 -26.38
N ALA A 26 -7.33 -22.42 -27.41
CA ALA A 26 -7.32 -22.01 -28.82
C ALA A 26 -8.73 -21.53 -29.21
N GLY A 27 -8.98 -20.24 -29.06
CA GLY A 27 -9.97 -19.48 -29.79
C GLY A 27 -9.20 -18.36 -30.49
N GLY A 28 -9.52 -18.00 -31.72
CA GLY A 28 -8.76 -17.00 -32.46
C GLY A 28 -8.82 -15.62 -31.76
N ASP A 29 -7.92 -15.39 -30.82
CA ASP A 29 -7.78 -14.12 -30.14
C ASP A 29 -7.58 -13.01 -31.16
N GLY A 30 -8.23 -11.84 -30.97
CA GLY A 30 -8.11 -10.67 -31.85
C GLY A 30 -6.69 -10.06 -31.84
N PHE A 31 -5.71 -10.70 -31.15
CA PHE A 31 -4.31 -10.28 -31.03
C PHE A 31 -3.35 -11.45 -31.19
N SER A 32 -2.08 -11.17 -31.38
CA SER A 32 -0.97 -12.13 -31.31
C SER A 32 -0.18 -11.93 -30.01
N THR A 33 0.35 -13.01 -29.47
CA THR A 33 1.22 -12.97 -28.27
C THR A 33 2.62 -13.44 -28.64
N ARG A 34 3.64 -12.69 -28.18
CA ARG A 34 5.05 -13.08 -28.33
C ARG A 34 5.85 -12.69 -27.08
N PHE A 35 6.86 -13.48 -26.77
CA PHE A 35 7.85 -13.15 -25.74
C PHE A 35 9.09 -12.59 -26.40
N VAL A 36 9.64 -11.53 -25.82
CA VAL A 36 10.79 -10.81 -26.35
C VAL A 36 11.73 -10.42 -25.22
N THR A 37 12.97 -10.13 -25.57
CA THR A 37 13.92 -9.46 -24.70
C THR A 37 14.10 -8.04 -25.20
N VAL A 38 13.73 -7.05 -24.40
CA VAL A 38 13.92 -5.62 -24.68
C VAL A 38 15.30 -5.22 -24.16
N PRO A 39 16.24 -4.78 -25.02
CA PRO A 39 17.57 -4.35 -24.58
C PRO A 39 17.47 -2.98 -23.89
N ALA A 40 17.86 -2.90 -22.63
CA ALA A 40 18.03 -1.65 -21.91
C ALA A 40 19.30 -0.91 -22.37
N ALA A 41 19.38 0.39 -22.07
CA ALA A 41 20.50 1.25 -22.51
C ALA A 41 21.87 0.80 -21.96
N ASP A 42 21.89 0.14 -20.82
CA ASP A 42 23.07 -0.44 -20.18
C ASP A 42 23.39 -1.88 -20.64
N GLY A 43 22.63 -2.40 -21.61
CA GLY A 43 22.80 -3.75 -22.16
C GLY A 43 22.07 -4.84 -21.37
N VAL A 44 21.34 -4.51 -20.31
CA VAL A 44 20.48 -5.46 -19.60
C VAL A 44 19.32 -5.86 -20.50
N GLY A 45 19.01 -7.16 -20.57
CA GLY A 45 17.85 -7.67 -21.27
C GLY A 45 16.62 -7.70 -20.35
N LEU A 46 15.54 -6.99 -20.71
CA LEU A 46 14.27 -7.02 -19.99
C LEU A 46 13.33 -8.03 -20.64
N GLY A 47 12.92 -9.05 -19.89
CA GLY A 47 11.95 -10.06 -20.36
C GLY A 47 10.56 -9.44 -20.46
N ALA A 48 9.94 -9.53 -21.62
CA ALA A 48 8.62 -8.95 -21.88
C ALA A 48 7.71 -9.89 -22.67
N MET A 49 6.42 -9.79 -22.38
CA MET A 49 5.31 -10.39 -23.13
C MET A 49 4.59 -9.28 -23.89
N VAL A 50 4.48 -9.43 -25.20
CA VAL A 50 3.84 -8.46 -26.08
C VAL A 50 2.57 -9.07 -26.67
N LEU A 51 1.44 -8.37 -26.47
CA LEU A 51 0.17 -8.69 -27.09
C LEU A 51 -0.16 -7.59 -28.11
N GLU A 52 -0.19 -7.94 -29.38
CA GLU A 52 -0.39 -7.00 -30.48
C GLU A 52 -1.69 -7.30 -31.20
N PRO A 53 -2.64 -6.33 -31.28
CA PRO A 53 -3.89 -6.51 -32.01
C PRO A 53 -3.64 -6.87 -33.47
N ARG A 54 -4.45 -7.76 -34.03
CA ARG A 54 -4.40 -8.13 -35.46
C ARG A 54 -5.01 -7.07 -36.37
N ALA A 55 -5.81 -6.16 -35.80
CA ALA A 55 -6.35 -5.02 -36.54
C ALA A 55 -5.21 -4.09 -36.99
N LEU A 56 -5.46 -3.30 -38.02
CA LEU A 56 -4.50 -2.29 -38.47
C LEU A 56 -4.38 -1.17 -37.43
N GLY A 57 -3.13 -0.80 -37.07
CA GLY A 57 -2.81 0.28 -36.15
C GLY A 57 -2.95 1.69 -36.74
N PRO A 58 -2.51 2.73 -36.02
CA PRO A 58 -1.74 2.67 -34.76
C PRO A 58 -2.62 2.39 -33.53
N HIS A 59 -2.08 1.59 -32.59
CA HIS A 59 -2.79 1.16 -31.39
C HIS A 59 -2.39 1.98 -30.15
N PRO A 60 -3.33 2.26 -29.23
CA PRO A 60 -2.96 2.75 -27.90
C PRO A 60 -2.08 1.72 -27.21
N VAL A 61 -1.12 2.18 -26.43
CA VAL A 61 -0.11 1.33 -25.74
C VAL A 61 -0.42 1.25 -24.27
N ALA A 62 -0.40 0.04 -23.71
CA ALA A 62 -0.39 -0.19 -22.27
C ALA A 62 0.91 -0.91 -21.89
N VAL A 63 1.74 -0.26 -21.07
CA VAL A 63 2.91 -0.87 -20.45
C VAL A 63 2.53 -1.33 -19.05
N LEU A 64 2.63 -2.65 -18.79
CA LEU A 64 2.35 -3.24 -17.49
C LEU A 64 3.64 -3.71 -16.83
N ILE A 65 3.94 -3.14 -15.67
CA ILE A 65 5.17 -3.41 -14.91
C ILE A 65 4.88 -4.47 -13.86
N SER A 66 5.74 -5.48 -13.72
CA SER A 66 5.56 -6.52 -12.72
C SER A 66 5.70 -5.98 -11.29
N ALA A 67 5.02 -6.64 -10.34
CA ALA A 67 5.24 -6.41 -8.92
C ALA A 67 6.57 -7.02 -8.46
N TRP A 68 6.94 -6.79 -7.20
CA TRP A 68 8.13 -7.32 -6.56
C TRP A 68 8.22 -8.85 -6.67
N GLY A 69 9.29 -9.36 -7.24
CA GLY A 69 9.50 -10.79 -7.45
C GLY A 69 8.75 -11.39 -8.64
N GLY A 70 7.96 -10.59 -9.38
CA GLY A 70 7.20 -11.02 -10.54
C GLY A 70 7.95 -10.89 -11.87
N GLY A 71 7.52 -11.66 -12.88
CA GLY A 71 7.98 -11.57 -14.26
C GLY A 71 6.90 -11.03 -15.21
N ALA A 72 7.18 -11.02 -16.50
CA ALA A 72 6.29 -10.53 -17.55
C ALA A 72 4.90 -11.20 -17.55
N THR A 73 4.83 -12.47 -17.19
CA THR A 73 3.60 -13.28 -17.21
C THR A 73 2.67 -13.01 -16.02
N GLN A 74 3.12 -12.29 -14.99
CA GLN A 74 2.28 -11.93 -13.85
C GLN A 74 1.02 -11.17 -14.30
N ASN A 75 1.17 -10.31 -15.29
CA ASN A 75 0.08 -9.47 -15.81
C ASN A 75 -0.64 -10.09 -17.03
N VAL A 76 -0.57 -11.42 -17.24
CA VAL A 76 -1.13 -12.06 -18.46
C VAL A 76 -2.63 -11.81 -18.61
N VAL A 77 -3.41 -11.85 -17.54
CA VAL A 77 -4.85 -11.66 -17.60
C VAL A 77 -5.21 -10.19 -17.88
N PRO A 78 -4.72 -9.21 -17.12
CA PRO A 78 -4.92 -7.80 -17.46
C PRO A 78 -4.42 -7.43 -18.86
N ALA A 79 -3.29 -8.01 -19.29
CA ALA A 79 -2.77 -7.77 -20.64
C ALA A 79 -3.73 -8.28 -21.74
N LYS A 80 -4.32 -9.47 -21.57
CA LYS A 80 -5.34 -9.99 -22.48
C LYS A 80 -6.59 -9.09 -22.53
N ASN A 81 -7.10 -8.70 -21.37
CA ASN A 81 -8.28 -7.83 -21.29
C ASN A 81 -8.05 -6.47 -21.97
N LEU A 82 -6.85 -5.91 -21.89
CA LEU A 82 -6.47 -4.70 -22.61
C LEU A 82 -6.30 -4.96 -24.10
N ALA A 83 -5.67 -6.08 -24.49
CA ALA A 83 -5.51 -6.43 -25.91
C ALA A 83 -6.88 -6.66 -26.61
N ASP A 84 -7.85 -7.27 -25.92
CA ASP A 84 -9.23 -7.43 -26.39
C ASP A 84 -9.96 -6.08 -26.57
N ARG A 85 -9.49 -5.03 -25.87
CA ARG A 85 -9.96 -3.63 -26.03
C ARG A 85 -9.19 -2.86 -27.11
N GLY A 86 -8.28 -3.53 -27.85
CA GLY A 86 -7.52 -2.96 -28.95
C GLY A 86 -6.20 -2.30 -28.56
N TYR A 87 -5.73 -2.50 -27.33
CA TYR A 87 -4.40 -2.02 -26.92
C TYR A 87 -3.29 -2.93 -27.44
N LEU A 88 -2.20 -2.32 -27.86
CA LEU A 88 -0.90 -2.96 -27.86
C LEU A 88 -0.44 -3.02 -26.40
N VAL A 89 -0.17 -4.20 -25.87
CA VAL A 89 0.25 -4.37 -24.49
C VAL A 89 1.67 -4.90 -24.44
N VAL A 90 2.52 -4.24 -23.63
CA VAL A 90 3.86 -4.74 -23.27
C VAL A 90 3.89 -4.94 -21.76
N ALA A 91 3.78 -6.19 -21.33
CA ALA A 91 3.96 -6.57 -19.94
C ALA A 91 5.40 -7.03 -19.74
N TYR A 92 6.16 -6.41 -18.84
CA TYR A 92 7.56 -6.76 -18.62
C TYR A 92 7.89 -7.01 -17.16
N GLY A 93 8.87 -7.89 -16.93
CA GLY A 93 9.50 -8.10 -15.64
C GLY A 93 10.42 -6.93 -15.31
N ALA A 94 10.27 -6.30 -14.14
CA ALA A 94 11.23 -5.30 -13.68
C ALA A 94 12.64 -5.92 -13.58
N ARG A 95 13.68 -5.10 -13.81
CA ARG A 95 15.08 -5.60 -13.78
C ARG A 95 15.39 -6.37 -12.50
N GLY A 96 16.16 -7.45 -12.64
CA GLY A 96 16.53 -8.34 -11.55
C GLY A 96 15.46 -9.35 -11.14
N PHE A 97 14.26 -9.32 -11.73
CA PHE A 97 13.16 -10.25 -11.46
C PHE A 97 12.71 -11.04 -12.70
N GLY A 98 12.17 -12.23 -12.47
CA GLY A 98 11.62 -13.08 -13.51
C GLY A 98 12.60 -13.37 -14.63
N GLU A 99 12.22 -13.08 -15.87
CA GLU A 99 13.00 -13.29 -17.08
C GLU A 99 13.96 -12.11 -17.40
N SER A 100 13.94 -11.05 -16.57
CA SER A 100 14.78 -9.87 -16.76
C SER A 100 16.13 -10.04 -16.10
N GLY A 101 17.17 -9.61 -16.81
CA GLY A 101 18.52 -9.52 -16.28
C GLY A 101 18.72 -8.31 -15.36
N GLY A 102 19.98 -8.05 -15.01
CA GLY A 102 20.36 -6.93 -14.14
C GLY A 102 20.11 -7.19 -12.66
N ALA A 103 19.90 -6.13 -11.90
CA ALA A 103 19.70 -6.21 -10.47
C ALA A 103 18.65 -5.19 -10.01
N VAL A 104 17.88 -5.55 -8.98
CA VAL A 104 16.80 -4.76 -8.38
C VAL A 104 17.37 -3.52 -7.68
N GLU A 105 16.87 -2.33 -8.02
CA GLU A 105 17.29 -1.06 -7.43
C GLU A 105 16.21 -0.36 -6.60
N VAL A 106 15.04 -0.99 -6.43
CA VAL A 106 13.88 -0.44 -5.70
C VAL A 106 13.40 0.89 -6.30
N ALA A 107 12.93 0.85 -7.54
CA ALA A 107 12.58 2.03 -8.34
C ALA A 107 13.74 3.03 -8.47
N GLY A 108 14.95 2.53 -8.61
CA GLY A 108 16.15 3.33 -8.89
C GLY A 108 16.16 3.93 -10.28
N ALA A 109 17.23 4.67 -10.59
CA ALA A 109 17.33 5.37 -11.87
C ALA A 109 17.24 4.45 -13.09
N ALA A 110 17.80 3.24 -12.99
CA ALA A 110 17.74 2.27 -14.06
C ALA A 110 16.33 1.68 -14.25
N ASP A 111 15.60 1.36 -13.15
CA ASP A 111 14.20 0.91 -13.22
C ASP A 111 13.31 1.95 -13.93
N ILE A 112 13.53 3.23 -13.66
CA ILE A 112 12.76 4.33 -14.27
C ILE A 112 13.11 4.49 -15.75
N ALA A 113 14.39 4.40 -16.11
CA ALA A 113 14.84 4.46 -17.50
C ALA A 113 14.33 3.26 -18.34
N ASP A 114 14.16 2.09 -17.71
CA ASP A 114 13.63 0.90 -18.37
C ASP A 114 12.21 1.11 -18.89
N VAL A 115 11.37 1.87 -18.18
CA VAL A 115 10.01 2.20 -18.65
C VAL A 115 10.05 2.93 -19.98
N SER A 116 10.91 3.97 -20.10
CA SER A 116 11.11 4.70 -21.36
C SER A 116 11.67 3.80 -22.45
N THR A 117 12.62 2.92 -22.11
CA THR A 117 13.19 1.94 -23.04
C THR A 117 12.14 0.97 -23.58
N VAL A 118 11.24 0.48 -22.74
CA VAL A 118 10.12 -0.40 -23.15
C VAL A 118 9.16 0.35 -24.08
N ILE A 119 8.86 1.61 -23.79
CA ILE A 119 8.06 2.46 -24.67
C ILE A 119 8.76 2.66 -26.01
N ASP A 120 10.05 3.00 -26.03
CA ASP A 120 10.84 3.18 -27.26
C ASP A 120 10.85 1.90 -28.10
N TRP A 121 11.05 0.75 -27.44
CA TRP A 121 11.02 -0.55 -28.11
C TRP A 121 9.64 -0.83 -28.74
N ALA A 122 8.56 -0.57 -28.02
CA ALA A 122 7.21 -0.75 -28.55
C ALA A 122 6.96 0.12 -29.79
N LEU A 123 7.34 1.39 -29.73
CA LEU A 123 7.20 2.33 -30.85
C LEU A 123 8.03 1.94 -32.08
N ALA A 124 9.21 1.35 -31.87
CA ALA A 124 10.09 0.95 -32.95
C ALA A 124 9.74 -0.40 -33.60
N ASN A 125 9.09 -1.31 -32.87
CA ASN A 125 8.95 -2.72 -33.27
C ASN A 125 7.51 -3.18 -33.44
N THR A 126 6.52 -2.28 -33.30
CA THR A 126 5.09 -2.60 -33.38
C THR A 126 4.30 -1.44 -33.98
N ALA A 127 2.99 -1.64 -34.19
CA ALA A 127 2.07 -0.59 -34.63
C ALA A 127 1.57 0.30 -33.45
N ALA A 128 2.46 0.72 -32.58
CA ALA A 128 2.18 1.56 -31.41
C ALA A 128 1.93 3.02 -31.77
N ASP A 129 1.01 3.69 -31.05
CA ASP A 129 0.75 5.13 -31.19
C ASP A 129 1.55 5.92 -30.10
N PRO A 130 2.53 6.74 -30.50
CA PRO A 130 3.35 7.51 -29.56
C PRO A 130 2.58 8.56 -28.75
N ALA A 131 1.39 8.94 -29.19
CA ALA A 131 0.53 9.92 -28.50
C ALA A 131 -0.38 9.28 -27.44
N ARG A 132 -0.48 7.95 -27.40
CA ARG A 132 -1.45 7.20 -26.59
C ARG A 132 -0.77 6.11 -25.76
N VAL A 133 0.01 6.50 -24.75
CA VAL A 133 0.77 5.59 -23.88
C VAL A 133 0.24 5.65 -22.45
N GLY A 134 -0.17 4.50 -21.92
CA GLY A 134 -0.52 4.29 -20.52
C GLY A 134 0.47 3.36 -19.83
N VAL A 135 0.71 3.57 -18.54
CA VAL A 135 1.57 2.74 -17.69
C VAL A 135 0.79 2.27 -16.48
N GLY A 136 0.89 0.99 -16.13
CA GLY A 136 0.21 0.45 -14.94
C GLY A 136 1.04 -0.62 -14.25
N GLY A 137 0.75 -0.84 -12.98
CA GLY A 137 1.38 -1.89 -12.21
C GLY A 137 0.81 -1.99 -10.80
N VAL A 138 1.13 -3.12 -10.16
CA VAL A 138 0.78 -3.40 -8.77
C VAL A 138 2.05 -3.26 -7.93
N SER A 139 1.95 -2.68 -6.72
CA SER A 139 3.03 -2.65 -5.76
C SER A 139 4.31 -2.00 -6.34
N TYR A 140 5.35 -2.79 -6.56
CA TYR A 140 6.61 -2.34 -7.14
C TYR A 140 6.42 -1.65 -8.50
N GLY A 141 5.64 -2.26 -9.39
CA GLY A 141 5.31 -1.68 -10.69
C GLY A 141 4.52 -0.38 -10.59
N ALA A 142 3.69 -0.21 -9.56
CA ALA A 142 2.94 1.01 -9.31
C ALA A 142 3.86 2.19 -8.94
N GLY A 143 4.82 1.97 -8.03
CA GLY A 143 5.81 2.98 -7.65
C GLY A 143 6.69 3.39 -8.82
N ILE A 144 7.21 2.42 -9.60
CA ILE A 144 7.99 2.69 -10.82
C ILE A 144 7.15 3.52 -11.81
N GLY A 145 5.89 3.13 -12.07
CA GLY A 145 5.01 3.82 -13.02
C GLY A 145 4.73 5.28 -12.65
N LEU A 146 4.50 5.56 -11.36
CA LEU A 146 4.32 6.93 -10.87
C LEU A 146 5.56 7.80 -11.09
N ILE A 147 6.75 7.29 -10.77
CA ILE A 147 8.00 8.03 -10.92
C ILE A 147 8.32 8.23 -12.41
N ALA A 148 8.11 7.19 -13.24
CA ALA A 148 8.33 7.22 -14.67
C ALA A 148 7.48 8.29 -15.38
N ALA A 149 6.26 8.56 -14.89
CA ALA A 149 5.41 9.64 -15.40
C ALA A 149 6.02 11.04 -15.23
N GLY A 150 6.92 11.21 -14.26
CA GLY A 150 7.74 12.41 -14.11
C GLY A 150 8.99 12.42 -15.01
N ALA A 151 9.40 11.27 -15.52
CA ALA A 151 10.59 11.12 -16.35
C ALA A 151 10.28 11.14 -17.86
N ASP A 152 9.11 10.64 -18.27
CA ASP A 152 8.70 10.50 -19.67
C ASP A 152 7.35 11.17 -19.94
N ALA A 153 7.37 12.28 -20.68
CA ALA A 153 6.18 13.07 -21.02
C ALA A 153 5.21 12.37 -21.99
N ARG A 154 5.60 11.25 -22.60
CA ARG A 154 4.72 10.44 -23.46
C ARG A 154 3.67 9.68 -22.65
N ILE A 155 3.90 9.46 -21.36
CA ILE A 155 2.95 8.77 -20.49
C ILE A 155 1.72 9.66 -20.24
N ARG A 156 0.57 9.28 -20.82
CA ARG A 156 -0.70 10.00 -20.74
C ARG A 156 -1.52 9.61 -19.52
N ALA A 157 -1.41 8.33 -19.11
CA ALA A 157 -2.12 7.85 -17.93
C ALA A 157 -1.26 6.88 -17.12
N VAL A 158 -1.47 6.90 -15.80
CA VAL A 158 -0.89 5.94 -14.85
C VAL A 158 -2.00 5.28 -14.07
N ALA A 159 -1.91 3.95 -13.91
CA ALA A 159 -2.71 3.17 -12.96
C ALA A 159 -1.76 2.61 -11.89
N SER A 160 -1.80 3.18 -10.69
CA SER A 160 -0.96 2.81 -9.54
C SER A 160 -1.80 2.05 -8.53
N LEU A 161 -1.57 0.75 -8.40
CA LEU A 161 -2.33 -0.18 -7.58
C LEU A 161 -1.47 -0.64 -6.39
N SER A 162 -1.92 -0.44 -5.16
CA SER A 162 -1.18 -0.75 -3.92
C SER A 162 0.27 -0.23 -3.98
N GLY A 163 0.47 1.00 -4.50
CA GLY A 163 1.78 1.62 -4.66
C GLY A 163 2.17 2.51 -3.49
N TRP A 164 3.30 3.20 -3.65
CA TRP A 164 3.77 4.20 -2.69
C TRP A 164 4.02 5.55 -3.37
N ALA A 165 3.85 6.61 -2.60
CA ALA A 165 4.21 7.98 -2.98
C ALA A 165 5.52 8.43 -2.33
N ASP A 166 5.73 8.06 -1.07
CA ASP A 166 6.96 8.29 -0.29
C ASP A 166 7.44 6.96 0.30
N LEU A 167 8.61 6.51 -0.13
CA LEU A 167 9.16 5.22 0.30
C LEU A 167 9.68 5.27 1.75
N ALA A 168 10.24 6.39 2.17
CA ALA A 168 10.74 6.54 3.54
C ALA A 168 9.57 6.51 4.54
N GLU A 169 8.52 7.30 4.28
CA GLU A 169 7.30 7.33 5.09
C GLU A 169 6.60 5.97 5.13
N SER A 170 6.55 5.27 3.99
CA SER A 170 5.94 3.94 3.91
C SER A 170 6.63 2.91 4.78
N LEU A 171 7.96 2.96 4.85
CA LEU A 171 8.75 1.95 5.56
C LEU A 171 9.00 2.31 7.03
N SER A 172 8.86 3.59 7.40
CA SER A 172 9.16 4.08 8.75
C SER A 172 8.21 5.21 9.13
N GLN A 173 7.19 4.91 9.91
CA GLN A 173 6.24 5.88 10.42
C GLN A 173 6.55 6.23 11.89
N ASN A 174 6.49 7.52 12.25
CA ASN A 174 6.66 7.99 13.62
C ASN A 174 7.89 7.38 14.32
N GLU A 175 9.06 7.44 13.67
CA GLU A 175 10.33 6.87 14.13
C GLU A 175 10.31 5.33 14.32
N THR A 176 9.27 4.64 13.84
CA THR A 176 9.10 3.20 14.00
C THR A 176 9.13 2.51 12.64
N ARG A 177 10.03 1.55 12.47
CA ARG A 177 10.23 0.85 11.20
C ARG A 177 9.29 -0.35 11.06
N HIS A 178 8.73 -0.53 9.88
CA HIS A 178 7.93 -1.68 9.49
C HIS A 178 8.83 -2.92 9.26
N GLY A 179 9.36 -3.47 10.35
CA GLY A 179 10.39 -4.52 10.31
C GLY A 179 9.95 -5.78 9.57
N LEU A 180 8.69 -6.21 9.77
CA LEU A 180 8.19 -7.43 9.10
C LEU A 180 8.02 -7.21 7.60
N ALA A 181 7.51 -6.05 7.16
CA ALA A 181 7.42 -5.71 5.74
C ALA A 181 8.82 -5.69 5.09
N GLY A 182 9.80 -5.02 5.72
CA GLY A 182 11.19 -5.01 5.26
C GLY A 182 11.81 -6.41 5.17
N LEU A 183 11.54 -7.28 6.16
CA LEU A 183 12.02 -8.66 6.16
C LEU A 183 11.41 -9.49 5.01
N VAL A 184 10.11 -9.34 4.77
CA VAL A 184 9.41 -10.00 3.67
C VAL A 184 9.98 -9.54 2.32
N LEU A 185 10.18 -8.24 2.12
CA LEU A 185 10.78 -7.71 0.89
C LEU A 185 12.21 -8.21 0.70
N TYR A 186 13.04 -8.23 1.75
CA TYR A 186 14.40 -8.75 1.67
C TYR A 186 14.43 -10.23 1.30
N LEU A 187 13.70 -11.07 2.03
CA LEU A 187 13.71 -12.52 1.82
C LEU A 187 13.13 -12.92 0.46
N SER A 188 12.00 -12.30 0.06
CA SER A 188 11.38 -12.58 -1.23
C SER A 188 12.21 -12.03 -2.40
N GLY A 189 12.85 -10.87 -2.23
CA GLY A 189 13.77 -10.32 -3.22
C GLY A 189 14.97 -11.21 -3.47
N LYS A 190 15.57 -11.79 -2.40
CA LYS A 190 16.67 -12.77 -2.51
C LYS A 190 16.23 -14.11 -3.09
N ALA A 191 14.99 -14.52 -2.85
CA ALA A 191 14.47 -15.81 -3.34
C ALA A 191 14.07 -15.77 -4.82
N ASN A 192 13.55 -14.62 -5.29
CA ASN A 192 12.93 -14.50 -6.62
C ASN A 192 13.69 -13.55 -7.56
N GLY A 193 14.79 -12.94 -7.12
CA GLY A 193 15.53 -11.98 -7.92
C GLY A 193 16.99 -11.83 -7.54
N THR A 194 17.64 -10.87 -8.19
CA THR A 194 19.00 -10.45 -7.91
C THR A 194 18.97 -9.02 -7.39
N LEU A 195 19.18 -8.84 -6.08
CA LEU A 195 19.27 -7.50 -5.49
C LEU A 195 20.60 -6.85 -5.86
N SER A 196 20.60 -5.54 -6.17
CA SER A 196 21.85 -4.79 -6.29
C SER A 196 22.57 -4.75 -4.93
N ALA A 197 23.89 -4.60 -4.95
CA ALA A 197 24.68 -4.50 -3.72
C ALA A 197 24.22 -3.34 -2.83
N GLU A 198 23.78 -2.23 -3.43
CA GLU A 198 23.24 -1.08 -2.72
C GLU A 198 21.88 -1.42 -2.08
N THR A 199 20.97 -2.02 -2.84
CA THR A 199 19.65 -2.45 -2.33
C THR A 199 19.80 -3.45 -1.20
N GLU A 200 20.65 -4.46 -1.34
CA GLU A 200 20.90 -5.44 -0.29
C GLU A 200 21.47 -4.78 0.98
N LYS A 201 22.43 -3.85 0.81
CA LYS A 201 22.99 -3.07 1.92
C LYS A 201 21.91 -2.24 2.63
N MET A 202 21.03 -1.54 1.89
CA MET A 202 20.00 -0.69 2.48
C MET A 202 18.90 -1.51 3.18
N LEU A 203 18.44 -2.60 2.59
CA LEU A 203 17.47 -3.49 3.24
C LEU A 203 18.06 -4.16 4.49
N THR A 204 19.32 -4.60 4.44
CA THR A 204 19.99 -5.19 5.62
C THR A 204 20.16 -4.15 6.73
N LYS A 205 20.55 -2.92 6.36
CA LYS A 205 20.63 -1.79 7.28
C LYS A 205 19.25 -1.50 7.90
N PHE A 206 18.19 -1.44 7.10
CA PHE A 206 16.82 -1.22 7.55
C PHE A 206 16.36 -2.26 8.60
N LEU A 207 16.80 -3.50 8.47
CA LEU A 207 16.47 -4.61 9.38
C LEU A 207 17.36 -4.66 10.64
N THR A 208 18.40 -3.81 10.73
CA THR A 208 19.26 -3.77 11.91
C THR A 208 18.48 -3.20 13.10
N PRO A 209 18.36 -3.91 14.22
CA PRO A 209 17.75 -3.36 15.44
C PRO A 209 18.48 -2.08 15.90
N HIS A 210 17.75 -1.15 16.50
CA HIS A 210 18.32 0.06 17.14
C HIS A 210 19.30 0.84 16.24
N LEU A 211 18.81 1.19 15.07
CA LEU A 211 19.58 1.89 14.04
C LEU A 211 20.09 3.25 14.54
N SER A 212 21.33 3.59 14.18
CA SER A 212 21.88 4.92 14.47
C SER A 212 21.15 6.00 13.66
N ASP A 213 21.15 7.26 14.13
CA ASP A 213 20.56 8.38 13.39
C ASP A 213 21.21 8.56 12.02
N ALA A 214 22.53 8.39 11.93
CA ALA A 214 23.26 8.45 10.65
C ALA A 214 22.82 7.36 9.67
N ASP A 215 22.50 6.16 10.16
CA ASP A 215 22.00 5.08 9.32
C ASP A 215 20.52 5.29 8.94
N SER A 216 19.73 5.86 9.84
CA SER A 216 18.34 6.27 9.55
C SER A 216 18.32 7.33 8.46
N GLU A 217 19.16 8.37 8.58
CA GLU A 217 19.31 9.41 7.55
C GLU A 217 19.75 8.84 6.21
N ALA A 218 20.71 7.90 6.19
CA ALA A 218 21.14 7.25 4.95
C ALA A 218 20.01 6.49 4.25
N ILE A 219 19.09 5.86 4.98
CA ILE A 219 17.92 5.19 4.42
C ILE A 219 16.95 6.22 3.85
N ILE A 220 16.70 7.32 4.56
CA ILE A 220 15.81 8.41 4.11
C ILE A 220 16.36 9.01 2.81
N GLU A 221 17.65 9.37 2.76
CA GLU A 221 18.28 9.92 1.56
C GLU A 221 18.24 8.95 0.36
N TRP A 222 18.45 7.66 0.62
CA TRP A 222 18.33 6.62 -0.39
C TRP A 222 16.89 6.48 -0.91
N SER A 223 15.90 6.68 -0.06
CA SER A 223 14.47 6.55 -0.41
C SER A 223 13.94 7.74 -1.22
N LYS A 224 14.50 8.95 -1.05
CA LYS A 224 14.02 10.17 -1.73
C LYS A 224 13.89 10.05 -3.25
N PRO A 225 14.93 9.66 -4.02
CA PRO A 225 14.80 9.51 -5.48
C PRO A 225 13.88 8.36 -5.90
N ARG A 226 13.49 7.49 -4.97
CA ARG A 226 12.61 6.33 -5.12
C ARG A 226 11.17 6.62 -4.72
N SER A 227 10.84 7.90 -4.51
CA SER A 227 9.56 8.39 -4.03
C SER A 227 8.92 9.32 -5.06
N ALA A 228 7.67 9.07 -5.44
CA ALA A 228 6.95 9.89 -6.43
C ALA A 228 6.84 11.37 -5.99
N VAL A 229 6.74 11.62 -4.69
CA VAL A 229 6.70 12.99 -4.13
C VAL A 229 7.93 13.81 -4.47
N SER A 230 9.11 13.19 -4.59
CA SER A 230 10.35 13.85 -5.00
C SER A 230 10.35 14.24 -6.49
N HIS A 231 9.47 13.66 -7.28
CA HIS A 231 9.30 13.92 -8.71
C HIS A 231 8.03 14.71 -9.03
N LEU A 232 7.27 15.12 -8.02
CA LEU A 232 5.95 15.73 -8.16
C LEU A 232 5.94 16.96 -9.09
N GLY A 233 6.97 17.80 -9.03
CA GLY A 233 7.10 18.96 -9.92
C GLY A 233 7.12 18.56 -11.40
N ARG A 234 7.83 17.49 -11.77
CA ARG A 234 7.86 16.96 -13.14
C ARG A 234 6.56 16.24 -13.52
N ILE A 235 6.02 15.44 -12.62
CA ILE A 235 4.72 14.79 -12.82
C ILE A 235 3.65 15.84 -13.10
N ASN A 236 3.61 16.92 -12.31
CA ASN A 236 2.67 18.00 -12.51
C ASN A 236 2.93 18.83 -13.77
N ALA A 237 4.17 18.92 -14.25
CA ALA A 237 4.49 19.56 -15.52
C ALA A 237 4.00 18.74 -16.73
N HIS A 238 4.11 17.41 -16.66
CA HIS A 238 3.62 16.48 -17.72
C HIS A 238 2.10 16.28 -17.63
N ARG A 239 1.48 16.43 -16.45
CA ARG A 239 0.03 16.32 -16.21
C ARG A 239 -0.57 14.98 -16.68
N PRO A 240 0.03 13.81 -16.41
CA PRO A 240 -0.61 12.55 -16.72
C PRO A 240 -1.92 12.41 -15.96
N ALA A 241 -2.86 11.63 -16.49
CA ALA A 241 -4.04 11.20 -15.75
C ALA A 241 -3.64 10.09 -14.77
N VAL A 242 -3.86 10.26 -13.47
CA VAL A 242 -3.40 9.31 -12.43
C VAL A 242 -4.60 8.67 -11.72
N LEU A 243 -4.71 7.35 -11.83
CA LEU A 243 -5.58 6.51 -11.00
C LEU A 243 -4.72 5.89 -9.89
N THR A 244 -5.15 6.05 -8.65
CA THR A 244 -4.57 5.32 -7.51
C THR A 244 -5.64 4.45 -6.88
N ILE A 245 -5.33 3.18 -6.63
CA ILE A 245 -6.19 2.27 -5.87
C ILE A 245 -5.38 1.73 -4.70
N GLN A 246 -5.92 1.90 -3.48
CA GLN A 246 -5.21 1.55 -2.25
C GLN A 246 -6.17 0.85 -1.29
N THR A 247 -5.62 -0.04 -0.46
CA THR A 247 -6.40 -0.71 0.59
C THR A 247 -6.32 0.04 1.92
N TRP A 248 -7.36 -0.12 2.77
CA TRP A 248 -7.40 0.56 4.06
C TRP A 248 -6.44 -0.02 5.10
N SER A 249 -6.20 -1.33 5.05
CA SER A 249 -5.37 -2.06 6.02
C SER A 249 -3.96 -2.33 5.49
N GLU A 250 -3.49 -1.51 4.58
CA GLU A 250 -2.22 -1.62 3.87
C GLU A 250 -1.02 -1.69 4.83
N THR A 251 -0.40 -2.86 4.93
CA THR A 251 0.71 -3.12 5.87
C THR A 251 2.10 -2.80 5.30
N VAL A 252 2.21 -2.51 4.00
CA VAL A 252 3.48 -2.20 3.34
C VAL A 252 3.58 -0.72 3.00
N PHE A 253 2.53 -0.15 2.36
CA PHE A 253 2.49 1.24 1.91
C PHE A 253 1.23 1.95 2.43
N PRO A 254 1.22 2.47 3.66
CA PRO A 254 0.04 3.08 4.27
C PRO A 254 -0.67 4.11 3.38
N PRO A 255 -2.02 4.17 3.40
CA PRO A 255 -2.79 4.93 2.41
C PRO A 255 -2.72 6.46 2.55
N ASP A 256 -2.25 7.00 3.66
CA ASP A 256 -2.15 8.44 3.94
C ASP A 256 -1.26 9.19 2.95
N GLN A 257 -0.12 8.59 2.58
CA GLN A 257 0.79 9.14 1.57
C GLN A 257 0.15 9.22 0.17
N MET A 258 -0.72 8.25 -0.16
CA MET A 258 -1.43 8.25 -1.45
C MET A 258 -2.53 9.31 -1.48
N VAL A 259 -3.18 9.60 -0.36
CA VAL A 259 -4.10 10.74 -0.22
C VAL A 259 -3.33 12.05 -0.43
N SER A 260 -2.18 12.21 0.21
CA SER A 260 -1.31 13.39 0.08
C SER A 260 -0.84 13.58 -1.37
N LEU A 261 -0.43 12.50 -2.04
CA LEU A 261 -0.09 12.52 -3.46
C LEU A 261 -1.28 12.95 -4.30
N TYR A 262 -2.45 12.31 -4.13
CA TYR A 262 -3.67 12.64 -4.86
C TYR A 262 -4.00 14.13 -4.76
N GLN A 263 -3.99 14.70 -3.56
CA GLN A 263 -4.27 16.12 -3.36
C GLN A 263 -3.27 17.02 -4.08
N SER A 264 -2.01 16.59 -4.18
CA SER A 264 -0.90 17.37 -4.78
C SER A 264 -0.81 17.27 -6.30
N LEU A 265 -1.47 16.30 -6.93
CA LEU A 265 -1.51 16.15 -8.38
C LEU A 265 -2.34 17.25 -9.04
N SER A 266 -1.87 17.77 -10.18
CA SER A 266 -2.53 18.83 -10.96
C SER A 266 -3.20 18.34 -12.25
N GLY A 267 -2.92 17.11 -12.70
CA GLY A 267 -3.57 16.45 -13.85
C GLY A 267 -4.94 15.86 -13.50
N PRO A 268 -5.63 15.23 -14.46
CA PRO A 268 -6.78 14.38 -14.18
C PRO A 268 -6.41 13.32 -13.15
N LYS A 269 -7.25 13.10 -12.14
CA LYS A 269 -6.91 12.20 -11.04
C LYS A 269 -8.13 11.51 -10.46
N ARG A 270 -7.96 10.27 -10.03
CA ARG A 270 -8.96 9.46 -9.32
C ARG A 270 -8.28 8.66 -8.22
N ALA A 271 -8.92 8.53 -7.07
CA ALA A 271 -8.44 7.70 -5.97
C ALA A 271 -9.57 6.80 -5.47
N GLU A 272 -9.27 5.50 -5.37
CA GLU A 272 -10.19 4.50 -4.86
C GLU A 272 -9.57 3.81 -3.65
N PHE A 273 -10.34 3.71 -2.58
CA PHE A 273 -9.91 3.07 -1.33
C PHE A 273 -10.86 1.94 -0.98
N VAL A 274 -10.31 0.74 -0.86
CA VAL A 274 -11.06 -0.51 -0.72
C VAL A 274 -10.64 -1.30 0.52
N PRO A 275 -11.49 -2.21 1.04
CA PRO A 275 -11.08 -3.16 2.08
C PRO A 275 -9.93 -4.06 1.63
N GLY A 276 -9.10 -4.49 2.58
CA GLY A 276 -8.03 -5.46 2.37
C GLY A 276 -6.65 -4.91 2.72
N ASP A 277 -5.62 -5.70 2.42
CA ASP A 277 -4.21 -5.40 2.60
C ASP A 277 -3.48 -5.37 1.24
N HIS A 278 -2.19 -5.20 1.29
CA HIS A 278 -1.28 -5.05 0.14
C HIS A 278 -1.59 -6.03 -0.99
N ALA A 279 -1.90 -5.48 -2.17
CA ALA A 279 -2.20 -6.22 -3.40
C ALA A 279 -3.39 -7.22 -3.32
N SER A 280 -4.20 -7.17 -2.27
CA SER A 280 -5.32 -8.11 -2.11
C SER A 280 -6.48 -7.82 -3.06
N SER A 281 -6.78 -6.56 -3.33
CA SER A 281 -7.86 -6.13 -4.24
C SER A 281 -7.55 -6.43 -5.71
N GLU A 282 -6.29 -6.54 -6.08
CA GLU A 282 -5.80 -6.81 -7.44
C GLU A 282 -5.69 -8.29 -7.75
N SER A 283 -5.47 -9.10 -6.71
CA SER A 283 -5.13 -10.53 -6.85
C SER A 283 -6.20 -11.32 -7.62
N GLY A 284 -7.48 -11.05 -7.35
CA GLY A 284 -8.58 -11.71 -8.06
C GLY A 284 -8.52 -11.51 -9.57
N GLY A 285 -8.30 -10.28 -10.02
CA GLY A 285 -8.20 -9.95 -11.45
C GLY A 285 -6.93 -10.50 -12.11
N LEU A 286 -5.82 -10.57 -11.38
CA LEU A 286 -4.60 -11.26 -11.88
C LEU A 286 -4.85 -12.74 -12.12
N LEU A 287 -5.75 -13.37 -11.38
CA LEU A 287 -6.16 -14.78 -11.53
C LEU A 287 -7.32 -14.98 -12.51
N GLY A 288 -7.87 -13.92 -13.12
CA GLY A 288 -8.97 -14.00 -14.06
C GLY A 288 -10.36 -14.02 -13.44
N LEU A 289 -10.45 -13.69 -12.15
CA LEU A 289 -11.73 -13.50 -11.46
C LEU A 289 -12.26 -12.07 -11.70
N PRO A 290 -13.57 -11.83 -11.58
CA PRO A 290 -14.13 -10.47 -11.63
C PRO A 290 -13.42 -9.56 -10.62
N SER A 291 -13.06 -8.34 -11.04
CA SER A 291 -12.30 -7.41 -10.22
C SER A 291 -12.66 -5.97 -10.57
N GLU A 292 -13.34 -5.30 -9.66
CA GLU A 292 -13.68 -3.88 -9.81
C GLU A 292 -12.43 -3.01 -9.90
N THR A 293 -11.34 -3.40 -9.19
CA THR A 293 -10.03 -2.74 -9.27
C THR A 293 -9.52 -2.71 -10.71
N TRP A 294 -9.50 -3.86 -11.40
CA TRP A 294 -9.04 -3.93 -12.78
C TRP A 294 -10.05 -3.31 -13.77
N ASP A 295 -11.35 -3.38 -13.48
CA ASP A 295 -12.38 -2.68 -14.30
C ASP A 295 -12.16 -1.16 -14.25
N SER A 296 -11.82 -0.60 -13.09
CA SER A 296 -11.43 0.82 -12.98
C SER A 296 -10.18 1.15 -13.79
N VAL A 297 -9.17 0.26 -13.82
CA VAL A 297 -7.96 0.44 -14.64
C VAL A 297 -8.31 0.47 -16.14
N TYR A 298 -9.12 -0.49 -16.61
CA TYR A 298 -9.51 -0.56 -18.02
C TYR A 298 -10.27 0.69 -18.43
N ARG A 299 -11.27 1.11 -17.66
CA ARG A 299 -12.05 2.33 -17.91
C ARG A 299 -11.19 3.60 -17.85
N TRP A 300 -10.20 3.65 -16.94
CA TRP A 300 -9.27 4.76 -16.85
C TRP A 300 -8.39 4.89 -18.09
N PHE A 301 -7.88 3.78 -18.59
CA PHE A 301 -7.10 3.75 -19.82
C PHE A 301 -7.98 4.04 -21.03
N ASP A 302 -9.19 3.47 -21.12
CA ASP A 302 -10.13 3.76 -22.20
C ASP A 302 -10.43 5.26 -22.31
N ALA A 303 -10.55 5.97 -21.17
CA ALA A 303 -10.78 7.41 -21.14
C ALA A 303 -9.53 8.23 -21.51
N HIS A 304 -8.39 7.94 -20.90
CA HIS A 304 -7.23 8.84 -20.93
C HIS A 304 -6.11 8.40 -21.89
N VAL A 305 -6.16 7.18 -22.41
CA VAL A 305 -5.18 6.65 -23.38
C VAL A 305 -5.84 6.40 -24.72
N ALA A 306 -6.87 5.55 -24.79
CA ALA A 306 -7.53 5.21 -26.06
C ALA A 306 -8.50 6.29 -26.52
N GLY A 307 -9.19 6.98 -25.62
CA GLY A 307 -10.26 7.94 -25.93
C GLY A 307 -11.55 7.26 -26.42
N THR A 308 -11.79 6.00 -26.03
CA THR A 308 -12.93 5.20 -26.50
C THR A 308 -14.14 5.27 -25.58
N ASP A 309 -13.94 5.47 -24.28
CA ASP A 309 -14.99 5.62 -23.27
C ASP A 309 -14.57 6.59 -22.18
N ASP A 310 -15.26 7.72 -22.06
CA ASP A 310 -15.00 8.75 -21.07
C ASP A 310 -15.94 8.68 -19.85
N SER A 311 -16.71 7.62 -19.68
CA SER A 311 -17.74 7.48 -18.65
C SER A 311 -17.18 7.68 -17.25
N ILE A 312 -15.99 7.14 -16.95
CA ILE A 312 -15.33 7.26 -15.63
C ILE A 312 -14.98 8.71 -15.26
N THR A 313 -14.78 9.59 -16.26
CA THR A 313 -14.45 11.01 -16.03
C THR A 313 -15.63 11.84 -15.55
N ARG A 314 -16.83 11.34 -15.70
CA ARG A 314 -18.09 11.96 -15.24
C ARG A 314 -18.48 11.54 -13.84
N GLU A 315 -17.81 10.54 -13.30
CA GLU A 315 -18.02 10.08 -11.93
C GLU A 315 -17.23 10.96 -10.94
N ASN A 316 -17.65 10.94 -9.70
CA ASN A 316 -16.87 11.53 -8.61
C ASN A 316 -15.49 10.83 -8.51
N PRO A 317 -14.40 11.61 -8.39
CA PRO A 317 -13.05 11.07 -8.46
C PRO A 317 -12.55 10.36 -7.19
N ILE A 318 -13.23 10.50 -6.07
CA ILE A 318 -12.94 9.76 -4.84
C ILE A 318 -13.98 8.67 -4.66
N VAL A 319 -13.52 7.42 -4.54
CA VAL A 319 -14.36 6.27 -4.25
C VAL A 319 -13.85 5.61 -2.98
N THR A 320 -14.73 5.39 -2.00
CA THR A 320 -14.40 4.72 -0.75
C THR A 320 -15.37 3.58 -0.50
N ARG A 321 -14.85 2.42 -0.06
CA ARG A 321 -15.68 1.32 0.44
C ARG A 321 -15.40 1.13 1.92
N ALA A 322 -16.45 1.23 2.72
CA ALA A 322 -16.30 1.11 4.16
C ALA A 322 -16.17 -0.36 4.60
N ARG A 323 -15.53 -0.56 5.76
CA ARG A 323 -15.43 -1.81 6.51
C ARG A 323 -16.39 -1.78 7.72
N PRO A 324 -16.73 -2.90 8.36
CA PRO A 324 -16.52 -4.28 7.91
C PRO A 324 -17.53 -4.67 6.81
N GLY A 325 -17.27 -5.83 6.19
CA GLY A 325 -18.14 -6.40 5.17
C GLY A 325 -18.07 -5.70 3.83
N THR A 326 -18.88 -6.16 2.90
CA THR A 326 -19.02 -5.56 1.56
C THR A 326 -20.09 -4.47 1.63
N GLN A 327 -19.67 -3.22 1.66
CA GLN A 327 -20.58 -2.07 1.62
C GLN A 327 -20.56 -1.44 0.22
N GLU A 328 -21.69 -0.84 -0.17
CA GLU A 328 -21.75 -0.07 -1.41
C GLU A 328 -20.70 1.05 -1.42
N PRO A 329 -20.12 1.37 -2.59
CA PRO A 329 -19.14 2.43 -2.68
C PRO A 329 -19.77 3.79 -2.37
N GLU A 330 -19.09 4.58 -1.56
CA GLU A 330 -19.36 6.00 -1.39
C GLU A 330 -18.51 6.79 -2.37
N THR A 331 -19.09 7.76 -3.06
CA THR A 331 -18.37 8.59 -4.04
C THR A 331 -18.41 10.06 -3.65
N HIS A 332 -17.28 10.75 -3.85
CA HIS A 332 -17.12 12.14 -3.41
C HIS A 332 -16.39 12.98 -4.45
N PRO A 333 -16.79 14.27 -4.63
CA PRO A 333 -16.16 15.17 -5.61
C PRO A 333 -14.71 15.54 -5.24
N ASP A 334 -14.37 15.47 -3.96
CA ASP A 334 -13.03 15.75 -3.44
C ASP A 334 -12.79 15.02 -2.11
N TRP A 335 -11.54 15.03 -1.64
CA TRP A 335 -11.18 14.38 -0.39
C TRP A 335 -11.81 15.03 0.84
N ALA A 336 -11.97 16.36 0.84
CA ALA A 336 -12.55 17.07 1.98
C ALA A 336 -14.01 16.65 2.22
N SER A 337 -14.78 16.41 1.16
CA SER A 337 -16.15 15.90 1.26
C SER A 337 -16.26 14.42 1.62
N ALA A 338 -15.16 13.67 1.50
CA ALA A 338 -15.11 12.26 1.90
C ALA A 338 -14.93 12.08 3.42
N ILE A 339 -14.33 13.06 4.11
CA ILE A 339 -14.02 12.96 5.55
C ILE A 339 -15.15 13.48 6.43
N GLY A 340 -15.21 12.96 7.66
CA GLY A 340 -16.17 13.38 8.69
C GLY A 340 -15.61 14.44 9.62
N GLU A 341 -16.50 15.01 10.45
CA GLU A 341 -16.12 15.97 11.47
C GLU A 341 -15.51 15.27 12.68
N PRO A 342 -14.46 15.83 13.32
CA PRO A 342 -13.82 15.22 14.45
C PRO A 342 -14.72 15.24 15.69
N SER A 343 -14.87 14.08 16.33
CA SER A 343 -15.56 13.90 17.61
C SER A 343 -14.52 13.54 18.67
N ARG A 344 -14.28 14.44 19.61
CA ARG A 344 -13.24 14.26 20.63
C ARG A 344 -13.68 13.31 21.73
N TRP A 345 -12.79 12.39 22.05
CA TRP A 345 -12.90 11.49 23.19
C TRP A 345 -11.70 11.71 24.13
N GLU A 346 -11.97 12.33 25.29
CA GLU A 346 -10.95 12.51 26.33
C GLU A 346 -10.62 11.17 26.99
N LEU A 347 -9.33 10.92 27.19
CA LEU A 347 -8.80 9.68 27.74
C LEU A 347 -8.38 9.90 29.21
N PRO A 348 -8.99 9.20 30.16
CA PRO A 348 -8.56 9.27 31.56
C PRO A 348 -7.14 8.70 31.73
N PRO A 349 -6.45 9.08 32.81
CA PRO A 349 -5.12 8.54 33.14
C PRO A 349 -5.11 7.01 33.14
N ALA A 350 -4.03 6.43 32.68
CA ALA A 350 -3.77 4.99 32.65
C ALA A 350 -2.27 4.74 32.71
N GLU A 351 -1.88 3.50 33.00
CA GLU A 351 -0.48 3.09 33.05
C GLU A 351 -0.33 1.64 32.64
N PHE A 352 0.81 1.26 32.12
CA PHE A 352 1.16 -0.12 31.81
C PHE A 352 2.69 -0.33 31.73
N THR A 353 3.15 -1.58 31.80
CA THR A 353 4.55 -1.95 31.71
C THR A 353 5.03 -2.09 30.27
N LEU A 354 6.03 -1.31 29.85
CA LEU A 354 6.67 -1.40 28.53
C LEU A 354 7.43 -2.73 28.33
N GLY A 355 7.64 -3.08 27.06
CA GLY A 355 8.49 -4.21 26.66
C GLY A 355 7.80 -5.57 26.66
N ARG A 356 6.49 -5.63 26.90
CA ARG A 356 5.70 -6.85 26.97
C ARG A 356 4.72 -6.97 25.80
N ASP A 357 4.54 -8.21 25.32
CA ASP A 357 3.65 -8.56 24.25
C ASP A 357 2.21 -8.77 24.75
N THR A 358 1.22 -8.43 23.93
CA THR A 358 -0.21 -8.61 24.23
C THR A 358 -0.92 -9.28 23.05
N PRO A 359 -2.18 -9.76 23.24
CA PRO A 359 -3.01 -10.22 22.13
C PRO A 359 -3.45 -9.12 21.16
N ALA A 360 -3.35 -7.83 21.53
CA ALA A 360 -3.61 -6.75 20.59
C ALA A 360 -2.47 -6.67 19.58
N ASN A 361 -2.79 -6.64 18.29
CA ASN A 361 -1.80 -6.56 17.23
C ASN A 361 -2.41 -6.01 15.95
N GLY A 362 -1.54 -5.52 15.04
CA GLY A 362 -1.90 -5.04 13.71
C GLY A 362 -2.19 -6.15 12.70
N GLY A 363 -2.11 -7.42 13.10
CA GLY A 363 -2.29 -8.57 12.22
C GLY A 363 -0.97 -9.09 11.65
N MET A 364 -1.06 -10.01 10.70
CA MET A 364 0.08 -10.52 9.94
C MET A 364 -0.03 -10.08 8.47
N PRO A 365 0.99 -9.41 7.91
CA PRO A 365 0.99 -9.01 6.51
C PRO A 365 0.63 -10.17 5.58
N LEU A 366 -0.13 -9.88 4.54
CA LEU A 366 -0.59 -10.80 3.49
C LEU A 366 -1.52 -11.93 3.96
N ALA A 367 -1.45 -12.38 5.21
CA ALA A 367 -2.27 -13.50 5.68
C ALA A 367 -3.60 -13.04 6.28
N THR A 368 -3.56 -12.16 7.28
CA THR A 368 -4.76 -11.73 8.01
C THR A 368 -5.65 -10.83 7.14
N TYR A 369 -5.05 -9.96 6.37
CA TYR A 369 -5.75 -8.98 5.56
C TYR A 369 -6.19 -9.51 4.18
N SER A 370 -5.52 -10.54 3.64
CA SER A 370 -6.06 -11.25 2.48
C SER A 370 -7.38 -11.94 2.80
N LEU A 371 -7.54 -12.37 4.06
CA LEU A 371 -8.82 -12.89 4.55
C LEU A 371 -9.86 -11.76 4.63
N GLU A 372 -9.50 -10.56 5.08
CA GLU A 372 -10.39 -9.38 5.06
C GLU A 372 -10.91 -9.08 3.66
N ALA A 373 -10.05 -9.12 2.64
CA ALA A 373 -10.47 -8.89 1.25
C ALA A 373 -11.50 -9.92 0.77
N LEU A 374 -11.44 -11.14 1.28
CA LEU A 374 -12.36 -12.23 0.92
C LEU A 374 -13.65 -12.25 1.75
N THR A 375 -13.57 -11.90 3.04
CA THR A 375 -14.68 -12.02 3.99
C THR A 375 -15.30 -10.67 4.37
N GLY A 376 -14.57 -9.57 4.13
CA GLY A 376 -14.91 -8.25 4.62
C GLY A 376 -14.69 -8.04 6.13
N ASP A 377 -14.13 -9.03 6.83
CA ASP A 377 -13.89 -8.97 8.27
C ASP A 377 -12.43 -8.64 8.59
N PRO A 378 -12.14 -7.50 9.26
CA PRO A 378 -10.80 -7.11 9.65
C PRO A 378 -10.20 -8.02 10.74
N PRO A 379 -8.89 -7.95 11.02
CA PRO A 379 -8.23 -8.68 12.09
C PRO A 379 -8.94 -8.51 13.43
N THR A 380 -8.97 -9.56 14.24
CA THR A 380 -9.69 -9.55 15.53
C THR A 380 -8.76 -9.82 16.70
N ALA A 381 -9.07 -9.18 17.84
CA ALA A 381 -8.48 -9.46 19.14
C ALA A 381 -9.57 -9.67 20.17
N PHE A 382 -9.38 -10.62 21.10
CA PHE A 382 -10.30 -10.80 22.22
C PHE A 382 -9.85 -9.93 23.38
N LEU A 383 -10.41 -8.73 23.51
CA LEU A 383 -9.96 -7.70 24.45
C LEU A 383 -9.98 -8.12 25.93
N PRO A 384 -10.88 -9.00 26.39
CA PRO A 384 -10.82 -9.52 27.77
C PRO A 384 -9.51 -10.28 28.11
N LEU A 385 -8.76 -10.77 27.12
CA LEU A 385 -7.45 -11.40 27.33
C LEU A 385 -6.28 -10.41 27.29
N VAL A 386 -6.50 -9.16 26.91
CA VAL A 386 -5.45 -8.13 26.91
C VAL A 386 -5.19 -7.70 28.37
N SER A 387 -4.01 -7.97 28.86
CA SER A 387 -3.60 -7.65 30.24
C SER A 387 -3.48 -6.14 30.43
N ARG A 388 -4.22 -5.60 31.39
CA ARG A 388 -4.12 -4.18 31.75
C ARG A 388 -2.80 -3.80 32.44
N ARG A 389 -1.99 -4.78 32.80
CA ARG A 389 -0.61 -4.56 33.26
C ARG A 389 0.31 -4.25 32.09
N ASP A 390 0.00 -4.81 30.91
CA ASP A 390 0.88 -4.80 29.74
C ASP A 390 0.32 -3.93 28.61
N ALA A 391 -0.89 -3.33 28.81
CA ALA A 391 -1.53 -2.40 27.88
C ALA A 391 -2.47 -1.43 28.60
N ALA A 392 -2.57 -0.20 28.14
CA ALA A 392 -3.65 0.71 28.54
C ALA A 392 -4.85 0.51 27.60
N ILE A 393 -6.06 0.43 28.19
CA ILE A 393 -7.29 0.14 27.47
C ILE A 393 -8.38 1.14 27.88
N TRP A 394 -8.86 1.91 26.93
CA TRP A 394 -9.99 2.79 27.04
C TRP A 394 -11.15 2.29 26.18
N GLN A 395 -12.38 2.40 26.67
CA GLN A 395 -13.56 1.95 25.95
C GLN A 395 -14.68 2.99 26.09
N GLN A 396 -15.34 3.30 24.99
CA GLN A 396 -16.57 4.09 25.01
C GLN A 396 -17.75 3.24 25.49
N ALA A 397 -18.88 3.91 25.82
CA ALA A 397 -20.15 3.21 26.01
C ALA A 397 -20.62 2.58 24.69
N PRO A 398 -21.40 1.46 24.74
CA PRO A 398 -22.00 0.90 23.53
C PRO A 398 -22.84 1.94 22.78
N ARG A 399 -22.72 1.93 21.46
CA ARG A 399 -23.45 2.86 20.58
C ARG A 399 -24.92 2.50 20.49
N THR A 400 -25.79 3.48 20.52
CA THR A 400 -27.23 3.29 20.27
C THR A 400 -27.55 3.31 18.77
N THR A 401 -26.69 3.96 17.96
CA THR A 401 -26.80 4.06 16.50
C THR A 401 -25.46 3.74 15.88
N PRO A 402 -25.39 3.31 14.62
CA PRO A 402 -24.13 3.12 13.92
C PRO A 402 -23.28 4.40 13.93
N MET A 403 -21.95 4.25 13.97
CA MET A 403 -20.98 5.33 13.83
C MET A 403 -20.19 5.15 12.54
N HIS A 404 -20.29 6.10 11.64
CA HIS A 404 -19.58 6.10 10.37
C HIS A 404 -18.27 6.87 10.52
N ILE A 405 -17.17 6.15 10.72
CA ILE A 405 -15.81 6.72 10.76
C ILE A 405 -15.34 6.91 9.32
N ARG A 406 -14.99 8.13 8.95
CA ARG A 406 -14.53 8.49 7.60
C ARG A 406 -13.37 9.49 7.71
N GLY A 407 -12.16 9.07 7.37
CA GLY A 407 -10.96 9.90 7.44
C GLY A 407 -9.92 9.39 8.43
N ALA A 408 -8.95 10.24 8.76
CA ALA A 408 -7.83 9.95 9.64
C ALA A 408 -8.19 10.25 11.10
N LEU A 409 -8.07 9.25 11.98
CA LEU A 409 -8.16 9.47 13.42
C LEU A 409 -6.92 10.27 13.87
N GLN A 410 -7.09 11.09 14.89
CA GLN A 410 -5.98 11.85 15.49
C GLN A 410 -5.94 11.58 16.99
N ALA A 411 -4.76 11.34 17.53
CA ALA A 411 -4.60 11.16 18.96
C ALA A 411 -3.53 12.10 19.53
N ARG A 412 -3.73 12.52 20.74
CA ARG A 412 -2.69 13.09 21.57
C ARG A 412 -2.56 12.27 22.82
N PHE A 413 -1.31 11.88 23.14
CA PHE A 413 -0.99 11.28 24.42
C PHE A 413 0.02 12.17 25.15
N THR A 414 -0.25 12.44 26.42
CA THR A 414 0.74 12.97 27.34
C THR A 414 1.21 11.82 28.19
N VAL A 415 2.43 11.33 27.92
CA VAL A 415 3.00 10.17 28.60
C VAL A 415 4.21 10.57 29.45
N THR A 416 4.44 9.83 30.53
CA THR A 416 5.68 9.91 31.30
C THR A 416 6.47 8.65 31.04
N PRO A 417 7.52 8.72 30.16
CA PRO A 417 8.31 7.54 29.80
C PRO A 417 9.19 7.11 30.98
N PRO A 418 9.33 5.79 31.23
CA PRO A 418 10.26 5.27 32.24
C PRO A 418 11.71 5.25 31.76
N ALA A 419 11.93 5.28 30.44
CA ALA A 419 13.23 5.14 29.81
C ALA A 419 13.45 6.15 28.70
N ARG A 420 14.71 6.35 28.33
CA ARG A 420 15.14 7.28 27.26
C ARG A 420 14.62 6.89 25.88
N THR A 421 14.46 5.59 25.64
CA THR A 421 13.93 5.04 24.40
C THR A 421 12.69 4.21 24.68
N GLY A 422 11.80 4.12 23.71
CA GLY A 422 10.63 3.25 23.80
C GLY A 422 9.77 3.32 22.57
N THR A 423 8.83 2.38 22.50
CA THR A 423 7.83 2.29 21.45
C THR A 423 6.47 2.02 22.09
N VAL A 424 5.45 2.67 21.57
CA VAL A 424 4.05 2.33 21.81
C VAL A 424 3.37 2.08 20.48
N VAL A 425 2.38 1.19 20.48
CA VAL A 425 1.49 0.97 19.36
C VAL A 425 0.07 1.21 19.81
N ALA A 426 -0.63 2.07 19.11
CA ALA A 426 -2.03 2.40 19.39
C ALA A 426 -2.94 1.66 18.40
N TYR A 427 -3.94 0.95 18.92
CA TYR A 427 -4.93 0.20 18.14
C TYR A 427 -6.32 0.73 18.45
N VAL A 428 -7.10 0.99 17.42
CA VAL A 428 -8.51 1.34 17.54
C VAL A 428 -9.34 0.15 17.09
N TYR A 429 -10.24 -0.30 17.98
CA TYR A 429 -11.10 -1.47 17.75
C TYR A 429 -12.57 -1.11 17.76
N ASP A 430 -13.33 -1.78 16.92
CA ASP A 430 -14.78 -1.96 17.03
C ASP A 430 -15.05 -3.21 17.89
N VAL A 431 -15.63 -3.04 19.08
CA VAL A 431 -15.79 -4.10 20.05
C VAL A 431 -17.25 -4.47 20.21
N ASP A 432 -17.58 -5.75 20.01
CA ASP A 432 -18.91 -6.28 20.18
C ASP A 432 -19.28 -6.52 21.67
N GLN A 433 -20.50 -6.99 21.91
CA GLN A 433 -21.00 -7.28 23.26
C GLN A 433 -20.25 -8.42 23.96
N PHE A 434 -19.53 -9.27 23.23
CA PHE A 434 -18.75 -10.38 23.77
C PHE A 434 -17.30 -10.02 24.05
N GLY A 435 -16.86 -8.82 23.65
CA GLY A 435 -15.49 -8.35 23.82
C GLY A 435 -14.56 -8.71 22.65
N VAL A 436 -15.11 -9.19 21.54
CA VAL A 436 -14.35 -9.36 20.31
C VAL A 436 -14.15 -7.99 19.66
N GLY A 437 -12.91 -7.56 19.56
CA GLY A 437 -12.50 -6.32 18.89
C GLY A 437 -12.10 -6.60 17.44
N ARG A 438 -12.73 -5.90 16.49
CA ARG A 438 -12.32 -5.85 15.08
C ARG A 438 -11.46 -4.62 14.85
N LEU A 439 -10.30 -4.79 14.26
CA LEU A 439 -9.34 -3.71 14.09
C LEU A 439 -9.84 -2.66 13.10
N ILE A 440 -10.03 -1.43 13.57
CA ILE A 440 -10.36 -0.28 12.72
C ILE A 440 -9.06 0.31 12.14
N ASN A 441 -8.07 0.57 13.01
CA ASN A 441 -6.80 1.16 12.60
C ASN A 441 -5.74 0.94 13.68
N TYR A 442 -4.47 1.12 13.33
CA TYR A 442 -3.36 1.05 14.26
C TYR A 442 -2.23 1.98 13.82
N LEU A 443 -1.38 2.40 14.75
CA LEU A 443 -0.24 3.26 14.46
C LEU A 443 0.85 3.11 15.52
N PRO A 444 2.12 2.89 15.16
CA PRO A 444 3.25 2.89 16.07
C PRO A 444 3.78 4.31 16.31
N TYR A 445 4.48 4.48 17.41
CA TYR A 445 5.30 5.64 17.68
C TYR A 445 6.51 5.23 18.53
N SER A 446 7.70 5.67 18.14
CA SER A 446 8.92 5.46 18.94
C SER A 446 9.53 6.80 19.35
N TRP A 447 10.14 6.79 20.54
CA TRP A 447 10.99 7.89 20.99
C TRP A 447 12.40 7.36 21.29
N LYS A 448 13.42 8.24 21.09
CA LYS A 448 14.84 7.87 21.23
C LYS A 448 15.60 8.71 22.26
N ASP A 449 15.05 9.85 22.64
CA ASP A 449 15.70 10.86 23.49
C ASP A 449 14.77 11.46 24.54
N ALA A 450 13.82 10.66 25.06
CA ALA A 450 12.98 11.13 26.16
C ALA A 450 13.79 11.27 27.46
N GLU A 451 13.40 12.22 28.31
CA GLU A 451 13.93 12.33 29.66
C GLU A 451 13.06 11.48 30.60
N PRO A 452 13.59 10.38 31.19
CA PRO A 452 12.79 9.51 32.04
C PRO A 452 12.13 10.27 33.20
N GLY A 453 10.86 9.97 33.46
CA GLY A 453 10.07 10.62 34.50
C GLY A 453 9.53 12.00 34.13
N ARG A 454 9.80 12.53 32.94
CA ARG A 454 9.24 13.80 32.46
C ARG A 454 8.15 13.59 31.41
N PRO A 455 7.09 14.42 31.43
CA PRO A 455 6.03 14.33 30.44
C PRO A 455 6.55 14.55 29.02
N LEU A 456 6.20 13.62 28.11
CA LEU A 456 6.41 13.66 26.68
C LEU A 456 5.03 13.77 26.00
N ARG A 457 4.88 14.72 25.08
CA ARG A 457 3.70 14.82 24.24
C ARG A 457 3.91 14.07 22.96
N ILE A 458 2.97 13.19 22.63
CA ILE A 458 2.92 12.40 21.41
C ILE A 458 1.66 12.80 20.65
N ASP A 459 1.80 13.36 19.46
CA ASP A 459 0.70 13.64 18.54
C ASP A 459 0.76 12.62 17.40
N LEU A 460 -0.34 11.90 17.17
CA LEU A 460 -0.46 10.83 16.18
C LEU A 460 -1.55 11.17 15.17
N ALA A 461 -1.25 10.98 13.88
CA ALA A 461 -2.23 10.97 12.81
C ALA A 461 -2.26 9.55 12.21
N PHE A 462 -3.34 8.81 12.45
CA PHE A 462 -3.52 7.50 11.87
C PHE A 462 -3.72 7.60 10.36
N ALA A 463 -3.43 6.55 9.63
CA ALA A 463 -3.81 6.47 8.23
C ALA A 463 -5.34 6.66 8.08
N PRO A 464 -5.84 7.28 7.02
CA PRO A 464 -7.28 7.43 6.80
C PRO A 464 -7.96 6.06 6.67
N THR A 465 -9.22 5.99 7.09
CA THR A 465 -10.05 4.78 7.00
C THR A 465 -11.50 5.12 6.72
N ALA A 466 -12.24 4.17 6.17
CA ALA A 466 -13.69 4.15 6.14
C ALA A 466 -14.18 2.91 6.90
N TYR A 467 -14.86 3.13 8.02
CA TYR A 467 -15.35 2.06 8.90
C TYR A 467 -16.72 2.41 9.45
N THR A 468 -17.58 1.42 9.62
CA THR A 468 -18.88 1.60 10.26
C THR A 468 -18.96 0.72 11.50
N VAL A 469 -18.92 1.35 12.68
CA VAL A 469 -19.15 0.68 13.97
C VAL A 469 -20.65 0.44 14.14
N PRO A 470 -21.13 -0.81 14.26
CA PRO A 470 -22.56 -1.12 14.37
C PRO A 470 -23.20 -0.60 15.69
N ALA A 471 -24.51 -0.45 15.71
CA ALA A 471 -25.25 -0.26 16.96
C ALA A 471 -25.03 -1.46 17.89
N GLY A 472 -24.94 -1.22 19.19
CA GLY A 472 -24.59 -2.21 20.20
C GLY A 472 -23.10 -2.42 20.43
N HIS A 473 -22.25 -2.05 19.45
CA HIS A 473 -20.79 -2.07 19.57
C HIS A 473 -20.26 -0.78 20.19
N ARG A 474 -18.97 -0.78 20.50
CA ARG A 474 -18.26 0.37 21.07
C ARG A 474 -16.89 0.52 20.46
N VAL A 475 -16.37 1.75 20.44
CA VAL A 475 -14.96 1.98 20.10
C VAL A 475 -14.10 1.73 21.33
N ALA A 476 -13.00 1.00 21.15
CA ALA A 476 -11.94 0.85 22.13
C ALA A 476 -10.62 1.35 21.55
N LEU A 477 -9.82 2.02 22.39
CA LEU A 477 -8.43 2.33 22.14
C LEU A 477 -7.59 1.46 23.07
N VAL A 478 -6.66 0.73 22.47
CA VAL A 478 -5.65 -0.07 23.19
C VAL A 478 -4.29 0.49 22.84
N THR A 479 -3.43 0.70 23.81
CA THR A 479 -2.01 0.98 23.58
C THR A 479 -1.18 -0.04 24.32
N ASP A 480 -0.27 -0.68 23.60
CA ASP A 480 0.77 -1.53 24.17
C ASP A 480 2.15 -1.13 23.63
N SER A 481 3.14 -1.99 23.77
CA SER A 481 4.52 -1.63 23.44
C SER A 481 5.20 -2.54 22.43
N LYS A 482 4.54 -3.61 22.00
CA LYS A 482 5.12 -4.56 21.04
C LYS A 482 4.10 -5.02 20.03
N ASP A 483 4.51 -5.02 18.77
CA ASP A 483 3.76 -5.60 17.67
C ASP A 483 4.72 -6.28 16.70
N PRO A 484 4.43 -7.47 16.20
CA PRO A 484 5.30 -8.20 15.28
C PRO A 484 5.56 -7.48 13.95
N LEU A 485 4.73 -6.49 13.59
CA LEU A 485 4.92 -5.69 12.37
C LEU A 485 6.14 -4.76 12.47
N PHE A 486 6.50 -4.33 13.68
CA PHE A 486 7.43 -3.23 13.91
C PHE A 486 8.71 -3.65 14.60
N LEU A 487 9.77 -2.88 14.37
CA LEU A 487 11.00 -2.92 15.16
C LEU A 487 10.88 -1.91 16.31
N ASP A 488 10.74 -2.40 17.52
CA ASP A 488 10.57 -1.57 18.71
C ASP A 488 11.89 -1.03 19.29
N TRP A 489 11.80 0.02 20.13
CA TRP A 489 12.87 0.64 20.87
C TRP A 489 12.77 0.40 22.39
N ASN A 490 12.03 -0.61 22.82
CA ASN A 490 11.84 -0.95 24.22
C ASN A 490 13.05 -1.73 24.75
N LEU A 491 14.14 -1.00 25.06
CA LEU A 491 15.39 -1.55 25.57
C LEU A 491 15.32 -1.86 27.05
N GLU A 492 14.46 -1.16 27.79
CA GLU A 492 14.29 -1.25 29.21
C GLU A 492 12.80 -1.44 29.55
N GLU A 493 12.52 -2.29 30.54
CA GLU A 493 11.18 -2.39 31.11
C GLU A 493 10.94 -1.22 32.07
N GLY A 494 9.69 -0.79 32.18
CA GLY A 494 9.30 0.25 33.12
C GLY A 494 7.85 0.63 32.93
N GLU A 495 7.28 1.38 33.86
CA GLU A 495 5.89 1.80 33.83
C GLU A 495 5.75 3.07 33.01
N LEU A 496 4.98 3.00 31.92
CA LEU A 496 4.58 4.15 31.11
C LEU A 496 3.25 4.67 31.64
N ALA A 497 3.23 5.90 32.12
CA ALA A 497 2.02 6.55 32.63
C ALA A 497 1.44 7.54 31.61
N PHE A 498 0.13 7.45 31.37
CA PHE A 498 -0.65 8.41 30.58
C PHE A 498 -1.33 9.42 31.51
N SER A 499 -1.24 10.69 31.17
CA SER A 499 -1.86 11.79 31.92
C SER A 499 -2.67 12.71 31.00
N ALA A 500 -3.42 13.63 31.60
CA ALA A 500 -4.13 14.67 30.84
C ALA A 500 -3.16 15.79 30.41
N PRO A 501 -3.38 16.43 29.24
CA PRO A 501 -4.43 16.11 28.27
C PRO A 501 -4.04 14.94 27.37
N SER A 502 -4.87 13.91 27.34
CA SER A 502 -4.80 12.82 26.34
C SER A 502 -6.16 12.62 25.72
N TRP A 503 -6.23 12.45 24.39
CA TRP A 503 -7.49 12.34 23.68
C TRP A 503 -7.36 11.59 22.34
N LEU A 504 -8.49 11.10 21.84
CA LEU A 504 -8.65 10.57 20.49
C LEU A 504 -9.77 11.35 19.78
N ASP A 505 -9.46 11.98 18.65
CA ASP A 505 -10.44 12.59 17.74
C ASP A 505 -10.82 11.57 16.67
N ILE A 506 -12.10 11.25 16.59
CA ILE A 506 -12.66 10.29 15.65
C ILE A 506 -13.45 11.04 14.58
N PRO A 507 -13.03 11.04 13.31
CA PRO A 507 -13.75 11.71 12.25
C PRO A 507 -15.04 10.94 11.92
N THR A 508 -16.19 11.53 12.23
CA THR A 508 -17.50 10.90 12.06
C THR A 508 -18.37 11.64 11.05
N LYS A 509 -19.01 10.88 10.16
CA LYS A 509 -20.00 11.39 9.22
C LYS A 509 -21.40 10.99 9.69
N GLY A 510 -22.39 11.90 9.58
CA GLY A 510 -23.79 11.54 9.78
C GLY A 510 -24.23 10.45 8.80
N SER A 511 -25.18 9.60 9.18
CA SER A 511 -25.80 8.67 8.23
C SER A 511 -26.32 9.44 7.04
N GLN A 512 -25.84 9.16 5.84
CA GLN A 512 -26.53 9.62 4.64
C GLN A 512 -27.87 8.89 4.62
N GLY A 513 -28.98 9.64 4.80
CA GLY A 513 -30.34 9.15 4.77
C GLY A 513 -30.78 8.81 3.36
#